data_b433fdce69d4bbff338b1d06158268d0
#
_entry.id   b433fdce69d4bbff338b1d06158268d0
#
_cell.length_a   1.000
_cell.length_b   1.000
_cell.length_c   1.000
_cell.angle_alpha   90.00
_cell.angle_beta   90.00
_cell.angle_gamma   90.00
#
_symmetry.space_group_name_H-M   'P 1'
#
loop_
_entity.id
_entity.type
_entity.pdbx_description
1 polymer ?
#
loop_
_entity_poly.entity_id
_entity_poly.type
_entity_poly.pdbx_seq_one_letter_code
_entity_poly.pdbx_strand_id
1 'polypeptide(L)'
;RDWEGKHPLEEVNLLIAGEDYGWPDDDPEHPIPAGTIGPVATWTAHSSLNGMDVRPANSTFPGNEYTVYATVFGSWNAIIPVGHEIVQIDFKENSTNPQGWHGEVTTFASNLTTPLPIAFHPSGSYLFYGTFSDGGTLHIITANSNLSD
;
A
#
# COMPACT_ATOMS: atom_id res chain seq x y z
N ARG A 1 8.44 21.76 4.48
CA ARG A 1 7.56 20.68 4.02
C ARG A 1 7.10 21.02 2.61
N ASP A 2 7.35 20.10 1.72
CA ASP A 2 7.03 20.25 0.30
C ASP A 2 5.54 19.96 0.06
N TRP A 3 4.72 21.01 0.07
CA TRP A 3 3.30 20.93 -0.26
C TRP A 3 3.02 20.76 -1.76
N GLU A 4 4.06 20.67 -2.58
CA GLU A 4 3.95 20.44 -4.02
C GLU A 4 3.75 18.97 -4.39
N GLY A 5 3.57 18.10 -3.42
CA GLY A 5 3.21 16.69 -3.63
C GLY A 5 4.38 15.77 -3.98
N LYS A 6 5.61 16.15 -3.62
CA LYS A 6 6.79 15.32 -3.90
C LYS A 6 7.26 14.52 -2.69
N HIS A 7 7.09 15.05 -1.49
CA HIS A 7 7.65 14.47 -0.26
C HIS A 7 6.83 14.83 0.99
N PRO A 8 6.89 14.02 2.05
CA PRO A 8 7.45 12.66 2.05
C PRO A 8 6.57 11.68 1.27
N LEU A 9 7.18 10.62 0.72
CA LEU A 9 6.44 9.50 0.14
C LEU A 9 5.68 8.73 1.23
N GLU A 10 4.62 8.05 0.84
CA GLU A 10 4.01 7.03 1.71
C GLU A 10 4.97 5.83 1.81
N GLU A 11 5.11 5.28 3.00
CA GLU A 11 6.07 4.20 3.29
C GLU A 11 5.38 2.91 3.72
N VAL A 12 5.98 1.80 3.31
CA VAL A 12 5.66 0.47 3.83
C VAL A 12 6.93 -0.10 4.46
N ASN A 13 6.83 -0.45 5.73
CA ASN A 13 7.93 -0.95 6.53
C ASN A 13 7.68 -2.38 7.00
N LEU A 14 8.70 -3.23 6.94
CA LEU A 14 8.70 -4.50 7.65
C LEU A 14 9.13 -4.23 9.10
N LEU A 15 8.25 -4.47 10.06
CA LEU A 15 8.55 -4.20 11.47
C LEU A 15 9.52 -5.21 12.04
N ILE A 16 10.71 -4.76 12.39
CA ILE A 16 11.76 -5.53 13.05
C ILE A 16 11.92 -5.00 14.47
N ALA A 17 11.89 -5.87 15.45
CA ALA A 17 11.96 -5.49 16.85
C ALA A 17 13.28 -4.78 17.17
N GLY A 18 13.19 -3.58 17.73
CA GLY A 18 14.34 -2.78 18.17
C GLY A 18 14.93 -1.87 17.10
N GLU A 19 14.43 -1.90 15.87
CA GLU A 19 14.89 -1.03 14.80
C GLU A 19 14.23 0.35 14.84
N ASP A 20 14.96 1.36 14.38
CA ASP A 20 14.52 2.74 14.22
C ASP A 20 14.28 3.03 12.73
N TYR A 21 13.10 3.54 12.41
CA TYR A 21 12.67 3.84 11.03
C TYR A 21 12.82 5.33 10.67
N GLY A 22 13.51 6.11 11.51
CA GLY A 22 13.97 7.45 11.18
C GLY A 22 13.04 8.60 11.54
N TRP A 23 11.82 8.33 12.05
CA TRP A 23 10.91 9.42 12.45
C TRP A 23 11.56 10.35 13.51
N PRO A 24 11.54 11.67 13.35
CA PRO A 24 10.81 12.49 12.36
C PRO A 24 11.64 12.95 11.14
N ASP A 25 12.84 12.40 10.96
CA ASP A 25 13.83 12.87 9.96
C ASP A 25 13.90 11.95 8.72
N ASP A 26 12.90 11.09 8.54
CA ASP A 26 12.77 10.11 7.48
C ASP A 26 12.20 10.70 6.18
N ASP A 27 12.82 11.73 5.65
CA ASP A 27 12.45 12.24 4.32
C ASP A 27 13.12 11.36 3.23
N PRO A 28 12.35 10.66 2.38
CA PRO A 28 12.91 9.78 1.35
C PRO A 28 13.76 10.48 0.29
N GLU A 29 13.70 11.80 0.18
CA GLU A 29 14.66 12.56 -0.66
C GLU A 29 16.03 12.68 -0.02
N HIS A 30 16.13 12.50 1.28
CA HIS A 30 17.39 12.60 1.99
C HIS A 30 17.97 11.19 2.22
N PRO A 31 19.27 11.07 2.34
CA PRO A 31 19.87 9.81 2.75
C PRO A 31 19.23 9.32 4.04
N ILE A 32 18.88 8.05 4.08
CA ILE A 32 18.37 7.41 5.31
C ILE A 32 19.28 7.80 6.48
N PRO A 33 18.73 8.36 7.58
CA PRO A 33 19.53 8.80 8.70
C PRO A 33 20.43 7.68 9.23
N ALA A 34 21.64 8.01 9.62
CA ALA A 34 22.61 7.01 10.10
C ALA A 34 22.06 6.28 11.34
N GLY A 35 22.01 4.96 11.28
CA GLY A 35 21.50 4.11 12.35
C GLY A 35 20.00 3.78 12.25
N THR A 36 19.34 4.21 11.19
CA THR A 36 17.95 3.86 10.90
C THR A 36 17.85 2.96 9.68
N ILE A 37 16.69 2.36 9.46
CA ILE A 37 16.41 1.54 8.27
C ILE A 37 15.29 2.18 7.44
N GLY A 38 15.47 2.19 6.13
CA GLY A 38 14.47 2.74 5.20
C GLY A 38 13.36 1.75 4.86
N PRO A 39 12.28 2.23 4.19
CA PRO A 39 11.13 1.41 3.83
C PRO A 39 11.47 0.28 2.86
N VAL A 40 10.63 -0.76 2.85
CA VAL A 40 10.68 -1.84 1.86
C VAL A 40 9.91 -1.51 0.59
N ALA A 41 8.95 -0.58 0.66
CA ALA A 41 8.24 -0.04 -0.49
C ALA A 41 7.79 1.39 -0.21
N THR A 42 7.61 2.17 -1.27
CA THR A 42 7.11 3.55 -1.20
C THR A 42 6.02 3.79 -2.22
N TRP A 43 5.16 4.77 -1.96
CA TRP A 43 4.11 5.19 -2.87
C TRP A 43 3.99 6.70 -2.94
N THR A 44 3.10 7.18 -3.79
CA THR A 44 2.88 8.61 -4.06
C THR A 44 2.72 9.42 -2.77
N ALA A 45 3.48 10.50 -2.66
CA ALA A 45 3.45 11.40 -1.51
C ALA A 45 2.03 11.96 -1.23
N HIS A 46 1.69 12.09 0.04
CA HIS A 46 0.42 12.65 0.52
C HIS A 46 -0.84 11.93 0.03
N SER A 47 -0.72 10.69 -0.45
CA SER A 47 -1.85 9.89 -0.93
C SER A 47 -2.57 9.10 0.16
N SER A 48 -2.01 9.08 1.37
CA SER A 48 -2.59 8.42 2.54
C SER A 48 -2.79 6.92 2.34
N LEU A 49 -1.69 6.17 2.34
CA LEU A 49 -1.69 4.70 2.37
C LEU A 49 -2.13 4.23 3.76
N ASN A 50 -3.22 3.47 3.85
CA ASN A 50 -3.87 3.16 5.13
C ASN A 50 -4.04 1.66 5.40
N GLY A 51 -5.23 1.14 5.07
CA GLY A 51 -5.53 -0.26 5.32
C GLY A 51 -4.72 -1.19 4.44
N MET A 52 -4.29 -2.34 4.96
CA MET A 52 -3.64 -3.36 4.16
C MET A 52 -4.01 -4.76 4.63
N ASP A 53 -4.00 -5.72 3.70
CA ASP A 53 -4.18 -7.12 4.00
C ASP A 53 -3.34 -8.00 3.06
N VAL A 54 -2.89 -9.13 3.59
CA VAL A 54 -2.07 -10.08 2.86
C VAL A 54 -2.96 -10.96 1.98
N ARG A 55 -2.57 -11.11 0.72
CA ARG A 55 -3.26 -11.99 -0.20
C ARG A 55 -3.22 -13.45 0.28
N PRO A 56 -4.36 -14.13 0.46
CA PRO A 56 -4.37 -15.54 0.82
C PRO A 56 -3.65 -16.41 -0.22
N ALA A 57 -2.93 -17.44 0.21
CA ALA A 57 -2.16 -18.31 -0.69
C ALA A 57 -3.01 -18.98 -1.78
N ASN A 58 -4.27 -19.29 -1.48
CA ASN A 58 -5.23 -19.88 -2.40
C ASN A 58 -6.05 -18.84 -3.21
N SER A 59 -5.67 -17.55 -3.15
CA SER A 59 -6.43 -16.49 -3.80
C SER A 59 -6.35 -16.56 -5.32
N THR A 60 -7.48 -16.20 -5.96
CA THR A 60 -7.58 -16.02 -7.41
C THR A 60 -7.18 -14.61 -7.87
N PHE A 61 -6.91 -13.69 -6.93
CA PHE A 61 -6.39 -12.37 -7.24
C PHE A 61 -4.93 -12.45 -7.71
N PRO A 62 -4.47 -11.46 -8.51
CA PRO A 62 -3.07 -11.39 -8.94
C PRO A 62 -2.08 -11.41 -7.77
N GLY A 63 -0.85 -11.85 -8.05
CA GLY A 63 0.25 -11.86 -7.09
C GLY A 63 0.63 -13.25 -6.61
N ASN A 64 1.51 -13.28 -5.61
CA ASN A 64 2.08 -14.47 -4.98
C ASN A 64 1.81 -14.51 -3.47
N GLU A 65 2.46 -15.40 -2.75
CA GLU A 65 2.31 -15.55 -1.29
C GLU A 65 2.80 -14.37 -0.46
N TYR A 66 3.61 -13.47 -1.05
CA TYR A 66 4.13 -12.26 -0.41
C TYR A 66 3.46 -10.99 -0.95
N THR A 67 2.31 -11.12 -1.59
CA THR A 67 1.56 -9.97 -2.10
C THR A 67 0.62 -9.41 -1.04
N VAL A 68 0.64 -8.10 -0.91
CA VAL A 68 -0.24 -7.32 -0.03
C VAL A 68 -1.10 -6.39 -0.89
N TYR A 69 -2.35 -6.22 -0.51
CA TYR A 69 -3.22 -5.20 -1.08
C TYR A 69 -3.45 -4.10 -0.04
N ALA A 70 -3.33 -2.85 -0.47
CA ALA A 70 -3.49 -1.71 0.43
C ALA A 70 -4.39 -0.64 -0.17
N THR A 71 -5.17 0.01 0.68
CA THR A 71 -5.98 1.16 0.30
C THR A 71 -5.17 2.44 0.38
N VAL A 72 -5.35 3.28 -0.61
CA VAL A 72 -4.80 4.63 -0.69
C VAL A 72 -5.97 5.60 -0.66
N PHE A 73 -6.21 6.18 0.51
CA PHE A 73 -7.39 6.99 0.82
C PHE A 73 -7.55 8.17 -0.13
N GLY A 74 -6.45 8.82 -0.44
CA GLY A 74 -6.39 10.00 -1.26
C GLY A 74 -6.08 11.28 -0.48
N SER A 75 -5.48 12.23 -1.17
CA SER A 75 -5.18 13.54 -0.63
C SER A 75 -6.43 14.39 -0.53
N TRP A 76 -6.55 15.19 0.52
CA TRP A 76 -7.63 16.17 0.70
C TRP A 76 -7.13 17.62 0.69
N ASN A 77 -5.83 17.82 0.74
CA ASN A 77 -5.17 19.13 0.79
C ASN A 77 -4.05 19.30 -0.24
N ALA A 78 -3.88 18.35 -1.17
CA ALA A 78 -2.94 18.49 -2.27
C ALA A 78 -3.54 19.37 -3.39
N ILE A 79 -2.70 20.17 -4.02
CA ILE A 79 -3.10 21.01 -5.19
C ILE A 79 -3.57 20.11 -6.34
N ILE A 80 -2.89 19.00 -6.54
CA ILE A 80 -3.29 17.95 -7.49
C ILE A 80 -3.72 16.75 -6.66
N PRO A 81 -5.00 16.35 -6.70
CA PRO A 81 -5.47 15.18 -5.98
C PRO A 81 -4.71 13.91 -6.41
N VAL A 82 -4.31 13.10 -5.43
CA VAL A 82 -3.62 11.82 -5.63
C VAL A 82 -4.29 10.74 -4.78
N GLY A 83 -4.01 9.46 -5.07
CA GLY A 83 -4.60 8.33 -4.37
C GLY A 83 -5.99 7.97 -4.89
N HIS A 84 -6.92 7.65 -4.00
CA HIS A 84 -8.27 7.15 -4.35
C HIS A 84 -8.20 5.80 -5.09
N GLU A 85 -7.40 4.88 -4.56
CA GLU A 85 -7.08 3.62 -5.24
C GLU A 85 -6.83 2.49 -4.25
N ILE A 86 -6.75 1.29 -4.78
CA ILE A 86 -6.15 0.14 -4.11
C ILE A 86 -4.87 -0.19 -4.87
N VAL A 87 -3.79 -0.37 -4.16
CA VAL A 87 -2.51 -0.81 -4.72
C VAL A 87 -2.24 -2.26 -4.38
N GLN A 88 -1.56 -2.95 -5.28
CA GLN A 88 -0.94 -4.25 -5.08
C GLN A 88 0.54 -4.04 -4.82
N ILE A 89 1.07 -4.68 -3.80
CA ILE A 89 2.49 -4.63 -3.41
C ILE A 89 3.04 -6.05 -3.47
N ASP A 90 3.90 -6.30 -4.44
CA ASP A 90 4.56 -7.60 -4.62
C ASP A 90 5.94 -7.58 -3.98
N PHE A 91 6.08 -8.24 -2.82
CA PHE A 91 7.35 -8.33 -2.12
C PHE A 91 8.25 -9.42 -2.71
N LYS A 92 9.53 -9.09 -2.82
CA LYS A 92 10.61 -9.97 -3.28
C LYS A 92 11.78 -9.86 -2.32
N GLU A 93 12.49 -10.94 -2.12
CA GLU A 93 13.76 -10.91 -1.39
C GLU A 93 14.77 -9.98 -2.08
N ASN A 94 15.42 -9.14 -1.30
CA ASN A 94 16.45 -8.22 -1.77
C ASN A 94 17.57 -8.11 -0.72
N SER A 95 18.66 -8.80 -0.95
CA SER A 95 19.82 -8.84 -0.03
C SER A 95 20.56 -7.50 0.08
N THR A 96 20.27 -6.53 -0.80
CA THR A 96 20.86 -5.18 -0.73
C THR A 96 20.05 -4.22 0.13
N ASN A 97 18.79 -4.56 0.45
CA ASN A 97 17.97 -3.81 1.39
C ASN A 97 18.27 -4.31 2.82
N PRO A 98 18.52 -3.44 3.80
CA PRO A 98 18.74 -3.84 5.20
C PRO A 98 17.61 -4.69 5.79
N GLN A 99 16.39 -4.50 5.33
CA GLN A 99 15.23 -5.31 5.74
C GLN A 99 15.11 -6.64 4.99
N GLY A 100 15.99 -6.91 4.00
CA GLY A 100 16.01 -8.15 3.22
C GLY A 100 14.93 -8.24 2.14
N TRP A 101 14.08 -7.23 1.99
CA TRP A 101 12.92 -7.22 1.11
C TRP A 101 12.83 -5.94 0.28
N HIS A 102 12.14 -6.03 -0.84
CA HIS A 102 11.71 -4.89 -1.67
C HIS A 102 10.30 -5.15 -2.18
N GLY A 103 9.42 -4.17 -2.07
CA GLY A 103 8.06 -4.20 -2.58
C GLY A 103 7.92 -3.39 -3.87
N GLU A 104 7.43 -4.04 -4.92
CA GLU A 104 7.02 -3.39 -6.17
C GLU A 104 5.54 -3.02 -6.07
N VAL A 105 5.23 -1.72 -6.15
CA VAL A 105 3.87 -1.22 -5.96
C VAL A 105 3.25 -0.90 -7.32
N THR A 106 2.03 -1.41 -7.54
CA THR A 106 1.25 -1.15 -8.76
C THR A 106 -0.20 -0.83 -8.40
N THR A 107 -0.85 0.03 -9.19
CA THR A 107 -2.27 0.30 -9.03
C THR A 107 -3.10 -0.92 -9.43
N PHE A 108 -3.90 -1.43 -8.51
CA PHE A 108 -4.84 -2.53 -8.76
C PHE A 108 -6.23 -2.03 -9.16
N ALA A 109 -6.76 -1.02 -8.47
CA ALA A 109 -8.04 -0.38 -8.77
C ALA A 109 -7.95 1.11 -8.50
N SER A 110 -8.48 1.94 -9.38
CA SER A 110 -8.42 3.41 -9.30
C SER A 110 -9.80 4.06 -9.32
N ASN A 111 -9.84 5.39 -9.10
CA ASN A 111 -11.06 6.19 -9.07
C ASN A 111 -12.07 5.73 -8.01
N LEU A 112 -11.58 5.29 -6.87
CA LEU A 112 -12.40 4.87 -5.74
C LEU A 112 -12.77 6.07 -4.86
N THR A 113 -13.89 5.98 -4.15
CA THR A 113 -14.29 7.00 -3.19
C THR A 113 -13.64 6.69 -1.83
N THR A 114 -12.65 7.47 -1.43
CA THR A 114 -12.01 7.43 -0.09
C THR A 114 -11.92 6.03 0.53
N PRO A 115 -11.24 5.05 -0.13
CA PRO A 115 -11.14 3.70 0.38
C PRO A 115 -10.27 3.69 1.65
N LEU A 116 -10.73 3.02 2.72
CA LEU A 116 -10.02 3.01 3.99
C LEU A 116 -9.78 1.61 4.55
N PRO A 117 -10.77 0.84 5.06
CA PRO A 117 -10.53 -0.54 5.46
C PRO A 117 -10.46 -1.46 4.24
N ILE A 118 -9.65 -2.50 4.33
CA ILE A 118 -9.53 -3.55 3.32
C ILE A 118 -9.33 -4.90 4.01
N ALA A 119 -9.93 -5.95 3.49
CA ALA A 119 -9.74 -7.31 3.98
C ALA A 119 -10.05 -8.36 2.91
N PHE A 120 -9.24 -9.38 2.82
CA PHE A 120 -9.56 -10.58 2.04
C PHE A 120 -10.54 -11.48 2.79
N HIS A 121 -11.44 -12.08 2.05
CA HIS A 121 -12.15 -13.26 2.55
C HIS A 121 -11.16 -14.44 2.64
N PRO A 122 -11.21 -15.27 3.69
CA PRO A 122 -10.28 -16.40 3.84
C PRO A 122 -10.25 -17.40 2.68
N SER A 123 -11.31 -17.45 1.87
CA SER A 123 -11.32 -18.27 0.64
C SER A 123 -10.37 -17.74 -0.46
N GLY A 124 -9.92 -16.49 -0.36
CA GLY A 124 -9.14 -15.83 -1.40
C GLY A 124 -9.91 -15.42 -2.65
N SER A 125 -11.24 -15.59 -2.68
CA SER A 125 -12.09 -15.30 -3.85
C SER A 125 -12.68 -13.89 -3.82
N TYR A 126 -12.63 -13.21 -2.68
CA TYR A 126 -13.25 -11.91 -2.47
C TYR A 126 -12.29 -10.99 -1.72
N LEU A 127 -12.25 -9.73 -2.16
CA LEU A 127 -11.60 -8.63 -1.47
C LEU A 127 -12.67 -7.59 -1.11
N PHE A 128 -12.73 -7.24 0.15
CA PHE A 128 -13.66 -6.23 0.66
C PHE A 128 -12.90 -4.94 0.93
N TYR A 129 -13.50 -3.81 0.59
CA TYR A 129 -13.04 -2.51 1.07
C TYR A 129 -14.22 -1.63 1.48
N GLY A 130 -14.00 -0.77 2.43
CA GLY A 130 -15.00 0.21 2.87
C GLY A 130 -14.61 1.63 2.46
N THR A 131 -15.60 2.50 2.29
CA THR A 131 -15.39 3.92 2.04
C THR A 131 -15.55 4.74 3.32
N PHE A 132 -14.75 5.79 3.46
CA PHE A 132 -14.88 6.80 4.52
C PHE A 132 -15.67 7.99 3.97
N SER A 133 -16.99 7.86 3.94
CA SER A 133 -17.91 8.93 3.53
C SER A 133 -19.16 8.86 4.38
N ASP A 134 -19.98 9.90 4.36
CA ASP A 134 -21.26 9.93 5.07
C ASP A 134 -22.10 8.72 4.69
N GLY A 135 -22.34 7.85 5.68
CA GLY A 135 -23.07 6.60 5.51
C GLY A 135 -22.21 5.39 5.14
N GLY A 136 -20.92 5.55 4.85
CA GLY A 136 -19.98 4.48 4.54
C GLY A 136 -20.53 3.35 3.64
N THR A 137 -19.77 2.82 2.73
CA THR A 137 -20.21 1.70 1.88
C THR A 137 -19.18 0.58 1.95
N LEU A 138 -19.67 -0.66 2.07
CA LEU A 138 -18.84 -1.85 1.91
C LEU A 138 -18.94 -2.34 0.46
N HIS A 139 -17.79 -2.45 -0.19
CA HIS A 139 -17.64 -2.95 -1.56
C HIS A 139 -17.01 -4.33 -1.56
N ILE A 140 -17.38 -5.13 -2.56
CA ILE A 140 -16.82 -6.46 -2.78
C ILE A 140 -16.22 -6.50 -4.17
N ILE A 141 -14.96 -6.86 -4.26
CA ILE A 141 -14.27 -7.15 -5.52
C ILE A 141 -14.12 -8.65 -5.64
N THR A 142 -14.45 -9.18 -6.82
CA THR A 142 -14.22 -10.58 -7.17
C THR A 142 -13.13 -10.64 -8.24
N ALA A 143 -12.17 -11.54 -8.10
CA ALA A 143 -11.31 -11.84 -9.22
C ALA A 143 -12.12 -12.54 -10.31
N ASN A 144 -12.19 -11.97 -11.50
CA ASN A 144 -12.72 -12.69 -12.65
C ASN A 144 -11.76 -13.86 -12.92
N SER A 145 -12.23 -15.10 -12.72
CA SER A 145 -11.62 -16.23 -13.37
C SER A 145 -11.75 -15.97 -14.87
N ASN A 146 -10.68 -15.61 -15.54
CA ASN A 146 -10.67 -15.70 -16.99
C ASN A 146 -10.99 -17.15 -17.32
N LEU A 147 -12.23 -17.41 -17.75
CA LEU A 147 -12.53 -18.62 -18.47
C LEU A 147 -11.71 -18.51 -19.74
N SER A 148 -10.55 -19.17 -19.74
CA SER A 148 -9.84 -19.47 -20.99
C SER A 148 -10.77 -20.37 -21.80
N ASP A 149 -11.35 -19.81 -22.85
CA ASP A 149 -11.98 -20.58 -23.92
C ASP A 149 -10.96 -21.53 -24.59
#